data_136acb4e8a20b51e73851102758f3b0a
#
_entry.id   136acb4e8a20b51e73851102758f3b0a
#
_cell.length_a   1.000
_cell.length_b   1.000
_cell.length_c   1.000
_cell.angle_alpha   90.00
_cell.angle_beta   90.00
_cell.angle_gamma   90.00
#
_symmetry.space_group_name_H-M   'P 1'
#
loop_
_entity.id
_entity.type
_entity.pdbx_description
1 polymer ?
#
loop_
_entity_poly.entity_id
_entity_poly.type
_entity_poly.pdbx_seq_one_letter_code
_entity_poly.pdbx_strand_id
1 'polypeptide(L)'
;MEPPTIQRLNELLDYHEGGSGMLTWRVGRKGRAAGAIAGYETPRRELRVNIDGTSYLAAKVAWALYMGYWPENRLKFVNGDRTDIRMVNLVETDRADGPGR
;
A
#
# COMPACT_ATOMS: atom_id res chain seq x y z
N MET A 1 2.64 11.93 -13.13
CA MET A 1 1.62 12.15 -12.09
C MET A 1 2.19 11.82 -10.74
N GLU A 2 1.95 12.67 -9.78
CA GLU A 2 2.50 12.45 -8.45
C GLU A 2 1.57 11.61 -7.60
N PRO A 3 2.11 10.81 -6.71
CA PRO A 3 1.28 10.04 -5.80
C PRO A 3 0.58 10.97 -4.81
N PRO A 4 -0.45 10.49 -4.13
CA PRO A 4 -1.12 11.29 -3.12
C PRO A 4 -0.15 11.71 -2.03
N THR A 5 -0.43 12.84 -1.40
CA THR A 5 0.38 13.27 -0.26
C THR A 5 0.08 12.36 0.93
N ILE A 6 1.00 12.35 1.88
CA ILE A 6 0.80 11.56 3.10
C ILE A 6 -0.43 12.07 3.84
N GLN A 7 -0.65 13.39 3.84
CA GLN A 7 -1.84 13.94 4.46
C GLN A 7 -3.11 13.38 3.82
N ARG A 8 -3.13 13.31 2.48
CA ARG A 8 -4.29 12.77 1.78
C ARG A 8 -4.53 11.31 2.14
N LEU A 9 -3.44 10.52 2.22
CA LEU A 9 -3.57 9.13 2.61
C LEU A 9 -4.15 8.99 4.00
N ASN A 10 -3.69 9.83 4.93
CA ASN A 10 -4.19 9.78 6.30
C ASN A 10 -5.66 10.21 6.41
N GLU A 11 -6.12 11.03 5.48
CA GLU A 11 -7.53 11.39 5.43
C GLU A 11 -8.41 10.24 4.99
N LEU A 12 -7.88 9.35 4.15
CA LEU A 12 -8.67 8.33 3.49
C LEU A 12 -8.54 6.95 4.09
N LEU A 13 -7.39 6.62 4.66
CA LEU A 13 -7.06 5.23 4.97
C LEU A 13 -6.46 5.08 6.35
N ASP A 14 -6.67 3.90 6.92
CA ASP A 14 -5.97 3.43 8.11
C ASP A 14 -5.20 2.18 7.74
N TYR A 15 -4.02 2.02 8.33
CA TYR A 15 -3.20 0.83 8.15
C TYR A 15 -3.16 0.04 9.43
N HIS A 16 -3.35 -1.27 9.33
CA HIS A 16 -3.35 -2.19 10.46
C HIS A 16 -2.29 -3.25 10.26
N GLU A 17 -1.46 -3.46 11.26
CA GLU A 17 -0.39 -4.45 11.17
C GLU A 17 -0.84 -5.89 11.43
N GLY A 18 -2.04 -6.07 11.98
CA GLY A 18 -2.49 -7.41 12.34
C GLY A 18 -2.65 -8.34 11.16
N GLY A 19 -2.53 -9.63 11.40
CA GLY A 19 -2.66 -10.62 10.34
C GLY A 19 -1.58 -10.45 9.30
N SER A 20 -1.97 -10.28 8.05
CA SER A 20 -1.04 -10.03 6.95
C SER A 20 -0.91 -8.54 6.63
N GLY A 21 -1.39 -7.70 7.53
CA GLY A 21 -1.47 -6.28 7.25
C GLY A 21 -2.72 -5.96 6.46
N MET A 22 -3.30 -4.79 6.71
CA MET A 22 -4.56 -4.46 6.09
C MET A 22 -4.72 -2.96 6.00
N LEU A 23 -5.33 -2.51 4.91
CA LEU A 23 -5.75 -1.13 4.75
C LEU A 23 -7.25 -1.10 4.85
N THR A 24 -7.79 -0.10 5.54
CA THR A 24 -9.23 0.10 5.62
C THR A 24 -9.55 1.54 5.29
N TRP A 25 -10.76 1.77 4.81
CA TRP A 25 -11.19 3.12 4.49
C TRP A 25 -11.60 3.84 5.77
N ARG A 26 -11.04 5.01 5.94
CA ARG A 26 -11.41 5.84 7.10
C ARG A 26 -12.75 6.50 6.92
N VAL A 27 -13.09 6.84 5.67
CA VAL A 27 -14.34 7.53 5.37
C VAL A 27 -15.16 6.69 4.41
N GLY A 28 -16.47 6.74 4.59
CA GLY A 28 -17.37 6.04 3.70
C GLY A 28 -17.61 6.83 2.43
N ARG A 29 -17.92 6.11 1.38
CA ARG A 29 -18.31 6.70 0.11
C ARG A 29 -19.41 5.84 -0.49
N LYS A 30 -19.98 6.33 -1.57
CA LYS A 30 -20.98 5.56 -2.28
C LYS A 30 -20.37 4.20 -2.64
N GLY A 31 -21.04 3.14 -2.23
CA GLY A 31 -20.59 1.80 -2.55
C GLY A 31 -19.61 1.20 -1.57
N ARG A 32 -19.19 1.95 -0.55
CA ARG A 32 -18.32 1.36 0.47
C ARG A 32 -18.50 2.08 1.79
N ALA A 33 -18.39 1.34 2.87
CA ALA A 33 -18.56 1.89 4.21
C ALA A 33 -17.23 2.23 4.82
N ALA A 34 -17.22 3.18 5.76
CA ALA A 34 -16.04 3.42 6.59
C ALA A 34 -15.72 2.12 7.31
N GLY A 35 -14.43 1.80 7.40
CA GLY A 35 -13.98 0.56 8.01
C GLY A 35 -13.90 -0.61 7.07
N ALA A 36 -14.43 -0.50 5.86
CA ALA A 36 -14.33 -1.57 4.88
C ALA A 36 -12.88 -1.73 4.42
N ILE A 37 -12.53 -2.95 4.03
CA ILE A 37 -11.19 -3.22 3.54
C ILE A 37 -10.94 -2.44 2.27
N ALA A 38 -9.80 -1.75 2.22
CA ALA A 38 -9.38 -0.99 1.05
C ALA A 38 -8.35 -1.81 0.32
N GLY A 39 -8.67 -2.19 -0.91
CA GLY A 39 -7.73 -2.95 -1.69
C GLY A 39 -8.38 -4.19 -2.26
N TYR A 40 -7.73 -4.71 -3.26
CA TYR A 40 -8.20 -5.91 -3.95
C TYR A 40 -6.99 -6.65 -4.49
N GLU A 41 -7.15 -7.96 -4.62
CA GLU A 41 -6.07 -8.80 -5.13
C GLU A 41 -6.26 -8.97 -6.63
N THR A 42 -5.19 -8.74 -7.38
CA THR A 42 -5.20 -8.91 -8.83
C THR A 42 -4.92 -10.36 -9.20
N PRO A 43 -5.17 -10.76 -10.46
CA PRO A 43 -4.82 -12.11 -10.89
C PRO A 43 -3.34 -12.44 -10.72
N ARG A 44 -2.50 -11.44 -10.62
CA ARG A 44 -1.05 -11.65 -10.39
C ARG A 44 -0.70 -11.75 -8.92
N ARG A 45 -1.69 -11.86 -8.06
CA ARG A 45 -1.47 -11.97 -6.63
C ARG A 45 -0.83 -10.72 -6.04
N GLU A 46 -1.20 -9.57 -6.56
CA GLU A 46 -0.80 -8.29 -5.99
C GLU A 46 -2.00 -7.65 -5.33
N LEU A 47 -1.75 -6.96 -4.21
CA LEU A 47 -2.79 -6.13 -3.62
C LEU A 47 -2.66 -4.72 -4.17
N ARG A 48 -3.76 -4.18 -4.65
CA ARG A 48 -3.80 -2.82 -5.15
C ARG A 48 -4.97 -2.08 -4.53
N VAL A 49 -4.85 -0.76 -4.49
CA VAL A 49 -5.91 0.08 -3.95
C VAL A 49 -6.08 1.28 -4.85
N ASN A 50 -7.35 1.63 -5.13
CA ASN A 50 -7.64 2.80 -5.95
C ASN A 50 -7.81 4.00 -5.06
N ILE A 51 -7.03 5.04 -5.33
CA ILE A 51 -7.08 6.28 -4.57
C ILE A 51 -7.24 7.41 -5.57
N ASP A 52 -8.34 8.13 -5.45
CA ASP A 52 -8.63 9.27 -6.33
C ASP A 52 -8.51 8.90 -7.80
N GLY A 53 -8.99 7.70 -8.14
CA GLY A 53 -9.06 7.27 -9.54
C GLY A 53 -7.81 6.61 -10.07
N THR A 54 -6.78 6.46 -9.26
CA THR A 54 -5.54 5.83 -9.70
C THR A 54 -5.24 4.62 -8.82
N SER A 55 -4.73 3.57 -9.44
CA SER A 55 -4.41 2.32 -8.74
C SER A 55 -2.97 2.35 -8.25
N TYR A 56 -2.78 1.99 -6.98
CA TYR A 56 -1.45 1.92 -6.36
C TYR A 56 -1.25 0.58 -5.72
N LEU A 57 0.00 0.15 -5.59
CA LEU A 57 0.30 -1.07 -4.84
C LEU A 57 -0.02 -0.82 -3.37
N ALA A 58 -0.78 -1.73 -2.78
CA ALA A 58 -1.16 -1.58 -1.38
C ALA A 58 0.06 -1.55 -0.47
N ALA A 59 1.10 -2.31 -0.81
CA ALA A 59 2.33 -2.31 0.00
C ALA A 59 2.97 -0.93 0.05
N LYS A 60 2.97 -0.22 -1.07
CA LYS A 60 3.54 1.13 -1.09
C LYS A 60 2.70 2.11 -0.29
N VAL A 61 1.38 1.95 -0.36
CA VAL A 61 0.47 2.80 0.41
C VAL A 61 0.65 2.53 1.89
N ALA A 62 0.74 1.25 2.28
CA ALA A 62 0.95 0.89 3.68
C ALA A 62 2.27 1.44 4.19
N TRP A 63 3.33 1.34 3.38
CA TRP A 63 4.63 1.90 3.72
C TRP A 63 4.52 3.41 3.96
N ALA A 64 3.85 4.11 3.03
CA ALA A 64 3.72 5.55 3.13
C ALA A 64 2.96 5.96 4.39
N LEU A 65 1.90 5.22 4.72
CA LEU A 65 1.13 5.52 5.93
C LEU A 65 1.93 5.27 7.19
N TYR A 66 2.68 4.18 7.21
CA TYR A 66 3.44 3.81 8.40
C TYR A 66 4.69 4.65 8.58
N MET A 67 5.44 4.83 7.49
CA MET A 67 6.73 5.52 7.56
C MET A 67 6.60 7.03 7.48
N GLY A 68 5.51 7.53 6.90
CA GLY A 68 5.34 8.97 6.72
C GLY A 68 5.96 9.51 5.44
N TYR A 69 6.38 8.63 4.54
CA TYR A 69 6.90 9.03 3.23
C TYR A 69 6.79 7.84 2.28
N TRP A 70 6.68 8.14 1.00
CA TRP A 70 6.61 7.10 -0.01
C TRP A 70 7.98 6.46 -0.19
N PRO A 71 8.02 5.14 -0.47
CA PRO A 71 9.31 4.51 -0.76
C PRO A 71 9.88 5.07 -2.05
N GLU A 72 11.19 5.26 -2.09
CA GLU A 72 11.85 5.76 -3.28
C GLU A 72 12.21 4.65 -4.24
N ASN A 73 12.37 3.45 -3.71
CA ASN A 73 12.79 2.32 -4.51
C ASN A 73 11.74 1.23 -4.43
N ARG A 74 11.96 0.16 -5.18
CA ARG A 74 11.06 -0.97 -5.18
C ARG A 74 11.02 -1.63 -3.80
N LEU A 75 9.85 -2.08 -3.41
CA LEU A 75 9.69 -2.85 -2.18
C LEU A 75 9.83 -4.33 -2.48
N LYS A 76 10.54 -5.03 -1.61
CA LYS A 76 10.72 -6.46 -1.68
C LYS A 76 9.92 -7.10 -0.56
N PHE A 77 9.29 -8.23 -0.86
CA PHE A 77 8.52 -8.99 0.13
C PHE A 77 9.41 -10.11 0.66
N VAL A 78 9.74 -10.03 1.95
CA VAL A 78 10.72 -10.93 2.54
C VAL A 78 10.32 -12.39 2.36
N ASN A 79 9.05 -12.70 2.58
CA ASN A 79 8.56 -14.09 2.46
C ASN A 79 8.05 -14.41 1.06
N GLY A 80 8.17 -13.47 0.11
CA GLY A 80 7.70 -13.72 -1.24
C GLY A 80 6.20 -13.58 -1.45
N ASP A 81 5.45 -13.35 -0.40
CA ASP A 81 3.99 -13.23 -0.49
C ASP A 81 3.63 -11.77 -0.70
N ARG A 82 3.22 -11.42 -1.90
CA ARG A 82 2.93 -10.04 -2.25
C ARG A 82 1.61 -9.54 -1.68
N THR A 83 0.87 -10.39 -1.00
CA THR A 83 -0.33 -9.96 -0.30
C THR A 83 -0.08 -9.72 1.18
N ASP A 84 1.13 -9.97 1.66
CA ASP A 84 1.51 -9.75 3.06
C ASP A 84 2.17 -8.39 3.16
N ILE A 85 1.39 -7.40 3.58
CA ILE A 85 1.86 -6.01 3.60
C ILE A 85 2.22 -5.53 5.00
N ARG A 86 2.60 -6.46 5.89
CA ARG A 86 3.15 -6.06 7.19
C ARG A 86 4.51 -5.42 6.98
N MET A 87 4.81 -4.41 7.82
CA MET A 87 6.09 -3.72 7.67
C MET A 87 7.27 -4.66 7.82
N VAL A 88 7.15 -5.67 8.69
CA VAL A 88 8.24 -6.63 8.90
C VAL A 88 8.53 -7.43 7.63
N ASN A 89 7.58 -7.48 6.71
CA ASN A 89 7.73 -8.22 5.46
C ASN A 89 8.15 -7.34 4.29
N LEU A 90 8.28 -6.03 4.49
CA LEU A 90 8.58 -5.10 3.41
C LEU A 90 9.96 -4.51 3.60
N VAL A 91 10.78 -4.60 2.55
CA VAL A 91 12.11 -4.03 2.57
C VAL A 91 12.28 -3.19 1.31
N GLU A 92 12.71 -1.96 1.49
CA GLU A 92 13.02 -1.13 0.34
C GLU A 92 14.39 -1.54 -0.19
N THR A 93 14.49 -1.75 -1.50
CA THR A 93 15.76 -2.15 -2.08
C THR A 93 16.74 -0.98 -2.05
N ASP A 94 18.03 -1.30 -2.17
CA ASP A 94 19.06 -0.28 -2.03
C ASP A 94 19.00 0.77 -3.12
N ARG A 95 18.39 0.44 -4.25
CA ARG A 95 18.36 1.36 -5.35
C ARG A 95 17.21 1.00 -6.25
N ALA A 96 16.89 1.94 -7.10
CA ALA A 96 15.86 1.68 -8.06
C ALA A 96 16.21 0.38 -8.77
N ASP A 97 15.19 -0.34 -9.08
CA ASP A 97 15.34 -1.62 -9.68
C ASP A 97 15.70 -1.46 -11.12
N GLY A 98 16.82 -0.93 -11.38
CA GLY A 98 17.26 -0.81 -12.74
C GLY A 98 17.98 -2.06 -13.12
N PRO A 99 17.83 -2.44 -14.37
CA PRO A 99 18.64 -3.51 -14.89
C PRO A 99 20.04 -2.99 -14.94
N GLY A 100 20.91 -3.73 -15.03
CA GLY A 100 22.21 -3.29 -15.09
C GLY A 100 22.65 -2.81 -13.77
N ARG A 101 21.80 -3.05 -13.03
CA ARG A 101 22.26 -2.75 -11.90
C ARG A 101 22.65 -3.74 -11.60
#